data_47c4cafe681bb453a4dea65e68a3b180
#
_entry.id   47c4cafe681bb453a4dea65e68a3b180
#
_cell.length_a   1.000
_cell.length_b   1.000
_cell.length_c   1.000
_cell.angle_alpha   90.00
_cell.angle_beta   90.00
_cell.angle_gamma   90.00
#
_symmetry.space_group_name_H-M   'P 1'
#
loop_
_entity.id
_entity.type
_entity.pdbx_description
1 polymer ?
#
loop_
_entity_poly.entity_id
_entity_poly.type
_entity_poly.pdbx_seq_one_letter_code
_entity_poly.pdbx_strand_id
1 'polypeptide(L)'
;MTVLGLYNYNDTIFNSMQLPDGVDPDNVVSNLLMELAELEVIYPSWITMQRAIADWSKSRVNSWERMLQALNADYDPIENYDRREDWTDDANSSGGYQNKVAGFNVAGQTDSNSSEQQTKSSATHSGRVHGNIGVTMAQQMIQSELDLRAVNDMVQIIVNEFKKRFCIMVY
;
A
#
# COMPACT_ATOMS: atom_id res chain seq x y z
N MET A 1 -1.62 4.36 42.34
CA MET A 1 -0.22 4.68 41.94
C MET A 1 -0.27 5.19 40.51
N THR A 2 0.35 6.33 40.24
CA THR A 2 0.36 6.95 38.93
C THR A 2 1.43 6.34 38.03
N VAL A 3 1.33 6.56 36.70
CA VAL A 3 2.36 6.15 35.72
C VAL A 3 3.72 6.71 36.08
N LEU A 4 3.79 8.01 36.37
CA LEU A 4 5.04 8.67 36.77
C LEU A 4 5.56 8.11 38.10
N GLY A 5 4.69 7.85 39.06
CA GLY A 5 5.08 7.26 40.34
C GLY A 5 5.71 5.88 40.17
N LEU A 6 5.19 5.08 39.25
CA LEU A 6 5.71 3.75 38.95
C LEU A 6 7.04 3.82 38.20
N TYR A 7 7.18 4.74 37.27
CA TYR A 7 8.42 5.00 36.55
C TYR A 7 9.55 5.52 37.48
N ASN A 8 9.23 6.45 38.38
CA ASN A 8 10.21 6.96 39.36
C ASN A 8 10.66 5.88 40.36
N TYR A 9 9.81 4.88 40.61
CA TYR A 9 10.18 3.74 41.45
C TYR A 9 11.12 2.76 40.72
N ASN A 10 10.86 2.54 39.41
CA ASN A 10 11.71 1.72 38.54
C ASN A 10 11.62 2.21 37.08
N ASP A 11 12.70 2.87 36.64
CA ASP A 11 12.83 3.42 35.29
C ASP A 11 12.93 2.38 34.17
N THR A 12 13.22 1.10 34.52
CA THR A 12 13.32 0.02 33.54
C THR A 12 11.96 -0.61 33.17
N ILE A 13 10.85 -0.05 33.66
CA ILE A 13 9.52 -0.64 33.50
C ILE A 13 9.11 -0.79 32.03
N PHE A 14 9.57 0.11 31.15
CA PHE A 14 9.27 0.10 29.73
C PHE A 14 10.30 -0.66 28.87
N ASN A 15 11.44 -1.08 29.44
CA ASN A 15 12.53 -1.71 28.67
C ASN A 15 12.15 -3.04 28.01
N SER A 16 11.09 -3.68 28.50
CA SER A 16 10.56 -4.93 27.92
C SER A 16 9.49 -4.72 26.85
N MET A 17 9.16 -3.45 26.55
CA MET A 17 8.18 -3.12 25.54
C MET A 17 8.73 -3.40 24.13
N GLN A 18 8.00 -4.17 23.33
CA GLN A 18 8.34 -4.46 21.95
C GLN A 18 7.67 -3.44 21.03
N LEU A 19 8.48 -2.74 20.26
CA LEU A 19 8.03 -1.71 19.31
C LEU A 19 8.37 -2.14 17.88
N PRO A 20 7.64 -1.65 16.88
CA PRO A 20 7.96 -1.89 15.48
C PRO A 20 9.28 -1.20 15.08
N ASP A 21 9.97 -1.77 14.10
CA ASP A 21 11.18 -1.20 13.54
C ASP A 21 10.92 0.22 12.99
N GLY A 22 11.78 1.17 13.39
CA GLY A 22 11.65 2.58 12.99
C GLY A 22 10.91 3.47 13.99
N VAL A 23 10.37 2.90 15.07
CA VAL A 23 9.81 3.69 16.19
C VAL A 23 10.84 3.77 17.31
N ASP A 24 11.21 5.00 17.67
CA ASP A 24 12.17 5.26 18.75
C ASP A 24 11.54 4.99 20.13
N PRO A 25 12.08 4.05 20.92
CA PRO A 25 11.57 3.73 22.26
C PRO A 25 11.59 4.93 23.21
N ASP A 26 12.64 5.75 23.17
CA ASP A 26 12.78 6.88 24.07
C ASP A 26 11.72 7.96 23.80
N ASN A 27 11.36 8.13 22.52
CA ASN A 27 10.28 9.03 22.12
C ASN A 27 8.93 8.52 22.63
N VAL A 28 8.65 7.21 22.52
CA VAL A 28 7.41 6.61 23.04
C VAL A 28 7.31 6.78 24.54
N VAL A 29 8.38 6.47 25.29
CA VAL A 29 8.39 6.60 26.76
C VAL A 29 8.21 8.06 27.18
N SER A 30 8.87 9.00 26.50
CA SER A 30 8.72 10.42 26.77
C SER A 30 7.27 10.89 26.58
N ASN A 31 6.62 10.49 25.51
CA ASN A 31 5.21 10.83 25.26
C ASN A 31 4.27 10.15 26.26
N LEU A 32 4.53 8.88 26.64
CA LEU A 32 3.77 8.21 27.69
C LEU A 32 3.84 8.99 29.01
N LEU A 33 5.04 9.43 29.40
CA LEU A 33 5.22 10.20 30.62
C LEU A 33 4.61 11.60 30.54
N MET A 34 4.71 12.28 29.38
CA MET A 34 4.11 13.60 29.20
C MET A 34 2.58 13.58 29.29
N GLU A 35 1.95 12.59 28.66
CA GLU A 35 0.49 12.56 28.54
C GLU A 35 -0.20 11.83 29.69
N LEU A 36 0.44 10.81 30.26
CA LEU A 36 -0.20 9.89 31.19
C LEU A 36 0.39 9.93 32.59
N ALA A 37 1.33 10.83 32.88
CA ALA A 37 2.05 10.94 34.16
C ALA A 37 1.12 10.83 35.40
N GLU A 38 0.03 11.58 35.36
CA GLU A 38 -0.91 11.74 36.46
C GLU A 38 -1.99 10.64 36.53
N LEU A 39 -2.09 9.82 35.47
CA LEU A 39 -3.11 8.78 35.44
C LEU A 39 -2.72 7.61 36.35
N GLU A 40 -3.70 7.06 37.04
CA GLU A 40 -3.50 5.88 37.85
C GLU A 40 -3.45 4.62 36.99
N VAL A 41 -2.53 3.71 37.38
CA VAL A 41 -2.35 2.43 36.68
C VAL A 41 -3.20 1.33 37.31
N ILE A 42 -3.64 0.40 36.47
CA ILE A 42 -4.42 -0.77 36.89
C ILE A 42 -3.56 -1.72 37.74
N TYR A 43 -2.25 -1.84 37.41
CA TYR A 43 -1.32 -2.72 38.12
C TYR A 43 -0.30 -1.89 38.91
N PRO A 44 -0.48 -1.73 40.21
CA PRO A 44 0.44 -0.92 41.06
C PRO A 44 1.78 -1.61 41.33
N SER A 45 1.87 -2.93 41.10
CA SER A 45 3.14 -3.68 41.20
C SER A 45 3.95 -3.50 39.93
N TRP A 46 5.20 -2.98 40.06
CA TRP A 46 6.07 -2.73 38.90
C TRP A 46 6.41 -4.03 38.14
N ILE A 47 6.60 -5.16 38.83
CA ILE A 47 6.90 -6.46 38.22
C ILE A 47 5.70 -6.92 37.34
N THR A 48 4.51 -6.80 37.91
CA THR A 48 3.29 -7.17 37.18
C THR A 48 3.04 -6.26 35.99
N MET A 49 3.26 -4.95 36.18
CA MET A 49 3.08 -3.96 35.12
C MET A 49 4.09 -4.17 33.99
N GLN A 50 5.37 -4.37 34.29
CA GLN A 50 6.41 -4.63 33.30
C GLN A 50 6.07 -5.87 32.46
N ARG A 51 5.64 -6.97 33.11
CA ARG A 51 5.24 -8.19 32.42
C ARG A 51 4.02 -7.97 31.54
N ALA A 52 3.02 -7.25 32.06
CA ALA A 52 1.81 -6.94 31.29
C ALA A 52 2.11 -6.05 30.07
N ILE A 53 3.03 -5.10 30.18
CA ILE A 53 3.51 -4.28 29.06
C ILE A 53 4.23 -5.14 28.03
N ALA A 54 5.11 -6.06 28.45
CA ALA A 54 5.81 -6.97 27.55
C ALA A 54 4.86 -7.87 26.78
N ASP A 55 3.91 -8.49 27.45
CA ASP A 55 2.93 -9.39 26.82
C ASP A 55 1.98 -8.63 25.88
N TRP A 56 1.54 -7.45 26.29
CA TRP A 56 0.70 -6.59 25.46
C TRP A 56 1.44 -6.14 24.19
N SER A 57 2.63 -5.56 24.33
CA SER A 57 3.40 -5.06 23.18
C SER A 57 3.75 -6.18 22.21
N LYS A 58 4.14 -7.35 22.71
CA LYS A 58 4.38 -8.54 21.90
C LYS A 58 3.15 -8.96 21.08
N SER A 59 1.96 -8.83 21.64
CA SER A 59 0.71 -9.16 20.94
C SER A 59 0.34 -8.13 19.87
N ARG A 60 0.85 -6.89 20.00
CA ARG A 60 0.48 -5.76 19.14
C ARG A 60 1.51 -5.41 18.07
N VAL A 61 2.77 -5.77 18.27
CA VAL A 61 3.89 -5.37 17.40
C VAL A 61 3.62 -5.63 15.92
N ASN A 62 3.12 -6.82 15.55
CA ASN A 62 2.79 -7.15 14.16
C ASN A 62 1.67 -6.26 13.57
N SER A 63 0.73 -5.80 14.40
CA SER A 63 -0.32 -4.88 13.96
C SER A 63 0.23 -3.49 13.73
N TRP A 64 1.10 -3.04 14.62
CA TRP A 64 1.78 -1.75 14.51
C TRP A 64 2.75 -1.71 13.32
N GLU A 65 3.47 -2.80 13.05
CA GLU A 65 4.33 -2.92 11.85
C GLU A 65 3.55 -2.76 10.55
N ARG A 66 2.38 -3.41 10.45
CA ARG A 66 1.50 -3.27 9.28
C ARG A 66 0.96 -1.84 9.13
N MET A 67 0.61 -1.20 10.24
CA MET A 67 0.16 0.20 10.22
C MET A 67 1.31 1.12 9.78
N LEU A 68 2.51 0.92 10.33
CA LEU A 68 3.68 1.70 9.97
C LEU A 68 4.08 1.51 8.50
N GLN A 69 4.02 0.28 7.99
CA GLN A 69 4.23 -0.01 6.57
C GLN A 69 3.19 0.69 5.68
N ALA A 70 1.92 0.71 6.10
CA ALA A 70 0.87 1.41 5.37
C ALA A 70 1.06 2.94 5.38
N LEU A 71 1.52 3.50 6.51
CA LEU A 71 1.82 4.94 6.63
C LEU A 71 3.06 5.36 5.84
N ASN A 72 4.05 4.46 5.74
CA ASN A 72 5.29 4.69 5.00
C ASN A 72 5.21 4.21 3.54
N ALA A 73 4.05 3.70 3.10
CA ALA A 73 3.87 3.32 1.70
C ALA A 73 4.15 4.54 0.81
N ASP A 74 5.02 4.33 -0.18
CA ASP A 74 5.38 5.35 -1.16
C ASP A 74 4.18 5.57 -2.10
N TYR A 75 3.31 6.48 -1.71
CA TYR A 75 2.13 6.87 -2.46
C TYR A 75 2.35 8.28 -3.04
N ASP A 76 2.40 8.36 -4.36
CA ASP A 76 2.43 9.65 -5.06
C ASP A 76 0.99 10.08 -5.40
N PRO A 77 0.45 11.13 -4.72
CA PRO A 77 -0.90 11.61 -4.98
C PRO A 77 -1.04 12.29 -6.35
N ILE A 78 0.07 12.64 -7.00
CA ILE A 78 0.10 13.28 -8.31
C ILE A 78 0.12 12.24 -9.43
N GLU A 79 0.85 11.12 -9.23
CA GLU A 79 0.94 10.01 -10.16
C GLU A 79 0.34 8.73 -9.57
N ASN A 80 -0.98 8.73 -9.38
CA ASN A 80 -1.70 7.61 -8.76
C ASN A 80 -2.11 6.51 -9.76
N TYR A 81 -1.77 6.68 -11.03
CA TYR A 81 -2.10 5.73 -12.08
C TYR A 81 -0.88 5.46 -12.97
N ASP A 82 -0.49 4.21 -13.05
CA ASP A 82 0.54 3.71 -13.97
C ASP A 82 0.04 2.40 -14.56
N ARG A 83 -0.39 2.45 -15.83
CA ARG A 83 -0.85 1.30 -16.58
C ARG A 83 -0.01 1.11 -17.82
N ARG A 84 0.50 -0.08 -17.99
CA ARG A 84 1.14 -0.52 -19.23
C ARG A 84 0.13 -1.32 -20.07
N GLU A 85 0.03 -0.96 -21.33
CA GLU A 85 -0.80 -1.63 -22.32
C GLU A 85 0.10 -2.15 -23.43
N ASP A 86 0.12 -3.47 -23.55
CA ASP A 86 0.84 -4.13 -24.66
C ASP A 86 -0.20 -4.96 -25.42
N TRP A 87 -0.35 -4.68 -26.72
CA TRP A 87 -1.19 -5.48 -27.59
C TRP A 87 -0.53 -5.71 -28.93
N THR A 88 -0.89 -6.80 -29.57
CA THR A 88 -0.38 -7.20 -30.89
C THR A 88 -1.55 -7.33 -31.85
N ASP A 89 -1.48 -6.60 -32.96
CA ASP A 89 -2.43 -6.70 -34.04
C ASP A 89 -1.85 -7.60 -35.13
N ASP A 90 -2.47 -8.75 -35.37
CA ASP A 90 -2.11 -9.65 -36.45
C ASP A 90 -3.16 -9.59 -37.55
N ALA A 91 -2.77 -9.07 -38.71
CA ALA A 91 -3.60 -9.06 -39.90
C ALA A 91 -3.10 -10.09 -40.90
N ASN A 92 -3.97 -10.97 -41.32
CA ASN A 92 -3.72 -11.95 -42.36
C ASN A 92 -4.73 -11.76 -43.50
N SER A 93 -4.24 -11.36 -44.66
CA SER A 93 -5.05 -11.18 -45.86
C SER A 93 -4.58 -12.14 -46.92
N SER A 94 -5.51 -12.93 -47.47
CA SER A 94 -5.27 -13.78 -48.61
C SER A 94 -6.19 -13.39 -49.76
N GLY A 95 -5.61 -13.15 -50.89
CA GLY A 95 -6.33 -12.85 -52.12
C GLY A 95 -5.74 -13.63 -53.30
N GLY A 96 -6.59 -14.09 -54.14
CA GLY A 96 -6.15 -14.78 -55.35
C GLY A 96 -7.10 -14.49 -56.53
N TYR A 97 -6.57 -14.46 -57.70
CA TYR A 97 -7.36 -14.40 -58.92
C TYR A 97 -6.92 -15.49 -59.90
N GLN A 98 -7.92 -16.07 -60.61
CA GLN A 98 -7.72 -16.98 -61.67
C GLN A 98 -8.38 -16.40 -62.94
N ASN A 99 -7.58 -16.19 -63.96
CA ASN A 99 -8.11 -15.83 -65.26
C ASN A 99 -8.22 -17.07 -66.14
N LYS A 100 -9.42 -17.30 -66.67
CA LYS A 100 -9.73 -18.39 -67.59
C LYS A 100 -10.05 -17.81 -68.96
N VAL A 101 -9.41 -18.36 -69.98
CA VAL A 101 -9.62 -17.95 -71.35
C VAL A 101 -10.28 -19.09 -72.13
N ALA A 102 -11.37 -18.79 -72.80
CA ALA A 102 -12.01 -19.72 -73.78
C ALA A 102 -11.50 -19.49 -75.18
N GLY A 103 -10.94 -20.51 -75.80
CA GLY A 103 -10.53 -20.41 -77.19
C GLY A 103 -11.77 -20.43 -78.06
N PHE A 104 -11.64 -19.74 -79.24
CA PHE A 104 -12.73 -19.77 -80.23
C PHE A 104 -12.92 -21.21 -80.71
N ASN A 105 -14.13 -21.77 -80.58
CA ASN A 105 -14.50 -23.11 -80.98
C ASN A 105 -13.96 -24.27 -80.11
N VAL A 106 -13.60 -24.03 -78.86
CA VAL A 106 -13.17 -25.06 -77.88
C VAL A 106 -14.18 -25.13 -76.76
N ALA A 107 -14.72 -26.35 -76.54
CA ALA A 107 -15.62 -26.57 -75.40
C ALA A 107 -14.87 -26.78 -74.12
N GLY A 108 -14.42 -25.64 -73.50
CA GLY A 108 -13.73 -25.62 -72.18
C GLY A 108 -12.96 -24.32 -71.95
N GLN A 109 -12.84 -23.95 -70.71
CA GLN A 109 -12.01 -22.84 -70.31
C GLN A 109 -10.64 -23.35 -69.88
N THR A 110 -9.56 -22.74 -70.35
CA THR A 110 -8.19 -23.07 -69.97
C THR A 110 -7.68 -21.98 -69.03
N ASP A 111 -7.02 -22.36 -67.93
CA ASP A 111 -6.41 -21.43 -67.03
C ASP A 111 -5.28 -20.68 -67.75
N SER A 112 -5.39 -19.35 -67.83
CA SER A 112 -4.39 -18.47 -68.49
C SER A 112 -3.40 -17.88 -67.54
N ASN A 113 -3.86 -17.50 -66.35
CA ASN A 113 -3.00 -16.92 -65.33
C ASN A 113 -3.69 -17.05 -63.95
N SER A 114 -2.92 -17.42 -62.93
CA SER A 114 -3.37 -17.42 -61.53
C SER A 114 -2.34 -16.71 -60.66
N SER A 115 -2.81 -15.95 -59.73
CA SER A 115 -1.94 -15.33 -58.70
C SER A 115 -2.57 -15.50 -57.33
N GLU A 116 -1.81 -16.02 -56.42
CA GLU A 116 -2.16 -16.05 -55.00
C GLU A 116 -1.25 -15.06 -54.26
N GLN A 117 -1.85 -14.17 -53.50
CA GLN A 117 -1.16 -13.25 -52.67
C GLN A 117 -1.58 -13.46 -51.21
N GLN A 118 -0.61 -13.73 -50.36
CA GLN A 118 -0.76 -13.74 -48.91
C GLN A 118 0.01 -12.59 -48.33
N THR A 119 -0.66 -11.73 -47.60
CA THR A 119 -0.03 -10.65 -46.85
C THR A 119 -0.26 -10.91 -45.37
N LYS A 120 0.82 -11.05 -44.62
CA LYS A 120 0.81 -11.13 -43.18
C LYS A 120 1.46 -9.87 -42.65
N SER A 121 0.77 -9.16 -41.79
CA SER A 121 1.34 -8.04 -41.05
C SER A 121 1.10 -8.27 -39.55
N SER A 122 2.13 -8.05 -38.77
CA SER A 122 2.05 -8.06 -37.31
C SER A 122 2.59 -6.73 -36.80
N ALA A 123 1.79 -6.02 -36.02
CA ALA A 123 2.17 -4.77 -35.39
C ALA A 123 2.05 -4.92 -33.88
N THR A 124 3.13 -4.67 -33.17
CA THR A 124 3.16 -4.68 -31.72
C THR A 124 3.11 -3.25 -31.22
N HIS A 125 2.16 -2.98 -30.35
CA HIS A 125 1.97 -1.70 -29.68
C HIS A 125 2.33 -1.84 -28.20
N SER A 126 3.15 -0.93 -27.70
CA SER A 126 3.46 -0.82 -26.29
C SER A 126 3.21 0.63 -25.87
N GLY A 127 2.31 0.79 -24.92
CA GLY A 127 1.94 2.10 -24.39
C GLY A 127 2.01 2.10 -22.87
N ARG A 128 2.41 3.22 -22.29
CA ARG A 128 2.33 3.48 -20.85
C ARG A 128 1.44 4.69 -20.64
N VAL A 129 0.38 4.50 -19.88
CA VAL A 129 -0.50 5.58 -19.45
C VAL A 129 -0.24 5.82 -17.96
N HIS A 130 0.30 6.97 -17.63
CA HIS A 130 0.60 7.34 -16.25
C HIS A 130 0.10 8.76 -15.95
N GLY A 131 -0.14 9.05 -14.68
CA GLY A 131 -0.60 10.35 -14.23
C GLY A 131 -1.70 10.26 -13.20
N ASN A 132 -2.45 11.33 -13.01
CA ASN A 132 -3.58 11.38 -12.10
C ASN A 132 -4.89 11.13 -12.88
N ILE A 133 -5.54 9.99 -12.60
CA ILE A 133 -6.88 9.67 -13.12
C ILE A 133 -7.90 9.86 -12.01
N GLY A 134 -7.90 11.01 -11.36
CA GLY A 134 -8.85 11.34 -10.30
C GLY A 134 -9.71 12.55 -10.67
N VAL A 135 -10.93 12.55 -10.16
CA VAL A 135 -11.82 13.72 -10.20
C VAL A 135 -11.38 14.78 -9.18
N THR A 136 -10.47 14.40 -8.27
CA THR A 136 -10.01 15.22 -7.15
C THR A 136 -8.76 16.00 -7.58
N MET A 137 -8.74 17.30 -7.32
CA MET A 137 -7.55 18.11 -7.58
C MET A 137 -6.37 17.61 -6.77
N ALA A 138 -5.16 17.60 -7.37
CA ALA A 138 -3.93 17.14 -6.72
C ALA A 138 -3.70 17.79 -5.35
N GLN A 139 -4.07 19.05 -5.18
CA GLN A 139 -4.00 19.74 -3.89
C GLN A 139 -4.88 19.13 -2.80
N GLN A 140 -6.10 18.70 -3.14
CA GLN A 140 -7.00 18.04 -2.19
C GLN A 140 -6.50 16.66 -1.80
N MET A 141 -5.86 15.93 -2.72
CA MET A 141 -5.26 14.64 -2.44
C MET A 141 -4.06 14.78 -1.52
N ILE A 142 -3.17 15.75 -1.77
CA ILE A 142 -2.03 16.06 -0.90
C ILE A 142 -2.51 16.48 0.50
N GLN A 143 -3.52 17.35 0.57
CA GLN A 143 -4.08 17.79 1.86
C GLN A 143 -4.66 16.61 2.64
N SER A 144 -5.43 15.74 1.98
CA SER A 144 -6.02 14.55 2.60
C SER A 144 -4.95 13.59 3.12
N GLU A 145 -3.84 13.44 2.40
CA GLU A 145 -2.72 12.61 2.83
C GLU A 145 -1.97 13.21 4.03
N LEU A 146 -1.73 14.52 4.02
CA LEU A 146 -1.12 15.22 5.16
C LEU A 146 -2.00 15.11 6.41
N ASP A 147 -3.31 15.28 6.27
CA ASP A 147 -4.28 15.14 7.36
C ASP A 147 -4.29 13.69 7.88
N LEU A 148 -4.22 12.68 7.00
CA LEU A 148 -4.16 11.27 7.38
C LEU A 148 -2.88 10.96 8.17
N ARG A 149 -1.73 11.44 7.72
CA ARG A 149 -0.44 11.25 8.39
C ARG A 149 -0.38 11.97 9.74
N ALA A 150 -0.93 13.18 9.83
CA ALA A 150 -1.00 13.93 11.08
C ALA A 150 -1.87 13.25 12.14
N VAL A 151 -2.97 12.61 11.74
CA VAL A 151 -3.87 11.90 12.67
C VAL A 151 -3.31 10.53 13.09
N ASN A 152 -2.52 9.90 12.22
CA ASN A 152 -2.00 8.55 12.43
C ASN A 152 -0.51 8.54 12.83
N ASP A 153 -0.10 9.41 13.73
CA ASP A 153 1.21 9.28 14.36
C ASP A 153 1.28 7.96 15.14
N MET A 154 2.22 7.09 14.78
CA MET A 154 2.38 5.78 15.40
C MET A 154 2.65 5.88 16.90
N VAL A 155 3.43 6.87 17.33
CA VAL A 155 3.71 7.11 18.75
C VAL A 155 2.40 7.41 19.48
N GLN A 156 1.57 8.28 18.91
CA GLN A 156 0.28 8.65 19.51
C GLN A 156 -0.71 7.47 19.56
N ILE A 157 -0.69 6.60 18.55
CA ILE A 157 -1.50 5.38 18.55
C ILE A 157 -1.10 4.47 19.71
N ILE A 158 0.22 4.25 19.91
CA ILE A 158 0.74 3.41 20.99
C ILE A 158 0.38 4.02 22.36
N VAL A 159 0.56 5.32 22.54
CA VAL A 159 0.22 6.05 23.79
C VAL A 159 -1.27 5.91 24.10
N ASN A 160 -2.14 6.09 23.10
CA ASN A 160 -3.58 5.96 23.27
C ASN A 160 -4.02 4.51 23.59
N GLU A 161 -3.39 3.52 22.96
CA GLU A 161 -3.66 2.12 23.29
C GLU A 161 -3.18 1.76 24.70
N PHE A 162 -2.00 2.25 25.09
CA PHE A 162 -1.49 2.08 26.45
C PHE A 162 -2.43 2.69 27.48
N LYS A 163 -2.87 3.93 27.26
CA LYS A 163 -3.84 4.63 28.10
C LYS A 163 -5.10 3.79 28.33
N LYS A 164 -5.69 3.28 27.26
CA LYS A 164 -6.92 2.46 27.32
C LYS A 164 -6.73 1.13 28.05
N ARG A 165 -5.51 0.57 27.98
CA ARG A 165 -5.23 -0.76 28.51
C ARG A 165 -4.76 -0.76 29.96
N PHE A 166 -3.98 0.24 30.36
CA PHE A 166 -3.24 0.25 31.62
C PHE A 166 -3.63 1.37 32.58
N CYS A 167 -4.32 2.40 32.10
CA CYS A 167 -4.71 3.51 32.93
C CYS A 167 -6.18 3.41 33.37
N ILE A 168 -6.45 3.83 34.60
CA ILE A 168 -7.82 3.96 35.11
C ILE A 168 -8.37 5.28 34.62
N MET A 169 -9.43 5.23 33.82
CA MET A 169 -10.16 6.41 33.37
C MET A 169 -11.33 6.67 34.30
N VAL A 170 -11.26 7.76 35.06
CA VAL A 170 -12.39 8.24 35.87
C VAL A 170 -13.19 9.18 34.99
N TYR A 171 -14.46 8.88 34.80
CA TYR A 171 -15.43 9.72 34.08
C TYR A 171 -16.22 10.56 35.08
#